data_b6caa5411da63f6ced4fa1f4739445ce
#
_entry.id   b6caa5411da63f6ced4fa1f4739445ce
#
_cell.length_a   1.000
_cell.length_b   1.000
_cell.length_c   1.000
_cell.angle_alpha   90.00
_cell.angle_beta   90.00
_cell.angle_gamma   90.00
#
_symmetry.space_group_name_H-M   'P 1'
#
loop_
_entity.id
_entity.type
_entity.pdbx_description
1 polymer ?
#
loop_
_entity_poly.entity_id
_entity_poly.type
_entity_poly.pdbx_seq_one_letter_code
_entity_poly.pdbx_strand_id
1 'polypeptide(L)'
;MRLFTFIMLFFGVLFISSCDKGYEIRFSNYSTEIADSVLIGDHKIIYTKIPEMTSSDYQPIKRGHYDISILMRSGKRYYSNTFVSGFGSGKLSLQVDAIGQVSVQAD
;
A
#
# COMPACT_ATOMS: atom_id res chain seq x y z
N MET A 1 -18.03 -36.85 19.92
CA MET A 1 -16.69 -36.48 20.35
C MET A 1 -15.74 -36.20 19.20
N ARG A 2 -15.66 -37.07 18.20
CA ARG A 2 -14.76 -36.81 17.06
C ARG A 2 -15.15 -35.57 16.25
N LEU A 3 -16.44 -35.30 16.12
CA LEU A 3 -16.92 -34.12 15.40
C LEU A 3 -16.55 -32.84 16.12
N PHE A 4 -16.60 -32.83 17.44
CA PHE A 4 -16.27 -31.67 18.25
C PHE A 4 -14.79 -31.31 18.16
N THR A 5 -13.90 -32.29 18.19
CA THR A 5 -12.46 -32.09 18.03
C THR A 5 -12.11 -31.55 16.65
N PHE A 6 -12.83 -32.01 15.63
CA PHE A 6 -12.65 -31.56 14.27
C PHE A 6 -13.05 -30.08 14.09
N ILE A 7 -14.14 -29.67 14.71
CA ILE A 7 -14.61 -28.27 14.70
C ILE A 7 -13.62 -27.36 15.40
N MET A 8 -13.05 -27.78 16.51
CA MET A 8 -12.05 -27.01 17.25
C MET A 8 -10.78 -26.78 16.42
N LEU A 9 -10.30 -27.78 15.70
CA LEU A 9 -9.16 -27.65 14.79
C LEU A 9 -9.44 -26.69 13.65
N PHE A 10 -10.63 -26.72 13.10
CA PHE A 10 -11.04 -25.83 12.04
C PHE A 10 -11.07 -24.37 12.52
N PHE A 11 -11.58 -24.11 13.71
CA PHE A 11 -11.58 -22.78 14.31
C PHE A 11 -10.15 -22.27 14.58
N GLY A 12 -9.26 -23.14 15.02
CA GLY A 12 -7.87 -22.79 15.26
C GLY A 12 -7.16 -22.34 13.99
N VAL A 13 -7.39 -23.02 12.87
CA VAL A 13 -6.82 -22.65 11.58
C VAL A 13 -7.36 -21.31 11.08
N LEU A 14 -8.65 -21.08 11.21
CA LEU A 14 -9.25 -19.79 10.85
C LEU A 14 -8.72 -18.63 11.69
N PHE A 15 -8.50 -18.86 12.97
CA PHE A 15 -7.97 -17.86 13.88
C PHE A 15 -6.53 -17.48 13.51
N ILE A 16 -5.70 -18.45 13.16
CA ILE A 16 -4.33 -18.23 12.73
C ILE A 16 -4.29 -17.42 11.43
N SER A 17 -5.15 -17.74 10.46
CA SER A 17 -5.21 -17.01 9.19
C SER A 17 -5.68 -15.56 9.38
N SER A 18 -6.54 -15.27 10.35
CA SER A 18 -7.01 -13.90 10.60
C SER A 18 -5.98 -13.01 11.28
N CYS A 19 -4.94 -13.58 11.91
CA CYS A 19 -3.86 -12.82 12.53
C CYS A 19 -2.81 -12.30 11.55
N ASP A 20 -2.85 -12.73 10.31
CA ASP A 20 -1.83 -12.43 9.30
C ASP A 20 -2.32 -11.39 8.28
N LYS A 21 -3.03 -10.38 8.77
CA LYS A 21 -3.59 -9.34 7.93
C LYS A 21 -2.55 -8.28 7.65
N GLY A 22 -1.66 -8.09 7.17
CA GLY A 22 -0.70 -7.04 6.88
C GLY A 22 -1.33 -5.66 6.65
N TYR A 23 -0.54 -4.75 6.16
CA TYR A 23 -0.97 -3.41 5.80
C TYR A 23 -1.51 -3.39 4.38
N GLU A 24 -2.29 -2.35 4.10
CA GLU A 24 -2.71 -1.99 2.75
C GLU A 24 -2.22 -0.60 2.43
N ILE A 25 -1.84 -0.36 1.18
CA ILE A 25 -1.36 0.95 0.72
C ILE A 25 -2.13 1.37 -0.52
N ARG A 26 -2.40 2.67 -0.62
CA ARG A 26 -2.94 3.29 -1.82
C ARG A 26 -2.07 4.48 -2.21
N PHE A 27 -2.23 4.97 -3.44
CA PHE A 27 -1.61 6.19 -3.90
C PHE A 27 -2.66 7.30 -4.00
N SER A 28 -2.36 8.46 -3.42
CA SER A 28 -3.22 9.64 -3.49
C SER A 28 -2.47 10.76 -4.20
N ASN A 29 -3.04 11.20 -5.32
CA ASN A 29 -2.45 12.24 -6.15
C ASN A 29 -3.07 13.59 -5.83
N TYR A 30 -2.38 14.38 -5.02
CA TYR A 30 -2.79 15.76 -4.70
C TYR A 30 -2.04 16.78 -5.53
N SER A 31 -1.46 16.38 -6.65
CA SER A 31 -0.77 17.29 -7.57
C SER A 31 -1.71 17.86 -8.62
N THR A 32 -1.17 18.71 -9.47
CA THR A 32 -1.92 19.37 -10.55
C THR A 32 -1.80 18.63 -11.89
N GLU A 33 -1.21 17.45 -11.92
CA GLU A 33 -1.07 16.66 -13.14
C GLU A 33 -1.29 15.18 -12.88
N ILE A 34 -1.52 14.44 -13.94
CA ILE A 34 -1.73 12.98 -13.87
C ILE A 34 -0.42 12.31 -13.48
N ALA A 35 -0.49 11.36 -12.55
CA ALA A 35 0.62 10.47 -12.25
C ALA A 35 0.58 9.30 -13.24
N ASP A 36 1.51 9.27 -14.18
CA ASP A 36 1.53 8.23 -15.21
C ASP A 36 1.89 6.87 -14.65
N SER A 37 2.85 6.82 -13.74
CA SER A 37 3.18 5.57 -13.06
C SER A 37 3.71 5.81 -11.66
N VAL A 38 3.37 4.90 -10.76
CA VAL A 38 3.87 4.88 -9.38
C VAL A 38 4.36 3.48 -9.13
N LEU A 39 5.65 3.35 -8.81
CA LEU A 39 6.29 2.08 -8.53
C LEU A 39 6.72 2.04 -7.07
N ILE A 40 6.30 1.01 -6.38
CA ILE A 40 6.67 0.79 -4.98
C ILE A 40 7.39 -0.54 -4.89
N GLY A 41 8.66 -0.50 -4.43
CA GLY A 41 9.44 -1.70 -4.15
C GLY A 41 9.71 -2.57 -5.37
N ASP A 42 10.54 -2.13 -6.30
CA ASP A 42 10.99 -2.92 -7.45
C ASP A 42 9.84 -3.57 -8.23
N HIS A 43 8.84 -2.78 -8.56
CA HIS A 43 7.64 -3.20 -9.32
C HIS A 43 6.71 -4.16 -8.56
N LYS A 44 6.83 -4.28 -7.24
CA LYS A 44 5.89 -5.11 -6.47
C LYS A 44 4.49 -4.53 -6.43
N ILE A 45 4.38 -3.21 -6.36
CA ILE A 45 3.10 -2.50 -6.41
C ILE A 45 3.22 -1.43 -7.47
N ILE A 46 2.27 -1.43 -8.41
CA ILE A 46 2.27 -0.51 -9.55
C ILE A 46 0.90 0.13 -9.66
N TYR A 47 0.87 1.46 -9.71
CA TYR A 47 -0.31 2.22 -10.08
C TYR A 47 -0.03 2.99 -11.36
N THR A 48 -1.02 3.12 -12.22
CA THR A 48 -0.88 3.84 -13.49
C THR A 48 -2.03 4.81 -13.71
N LYS A 49 -1.72 5.93 -14.33
CA LYS A 49 -2.70 6.92 -14.78
C LYS A 49 -3.66 7.36 -13.68
N ILE A 50 -3.12 7.78 -12.55
CA ILE A 50 -3.91 8.30 -11.44
C ILE A 50 -4.16 9.79 -11.68
N PRO A 51 -5.42 10.20 -11.91
CA PRO A 51 -5.74 11.61 -12.18
C PRO A 51 -5.46 12.52 -10.97
N GLU A 52 -5.43 13.82 -11.22
CA GLU A 52 -5.29 14.83 -10.17
C GLU A 52 -6.41 14.68 -9.14
N MET A 53 -6.07 14.93 -7.88
CA MET A 53 -7.01 14.91 -6.75
C MET A 53 -7.78 13.60 -6.61
N THR A 54 -7.15 12.50 -6.98
CA THR A 54 -7.75 11.16 -6.97
C THR A 54 -6.85 10.19 -6.23
N SER A 55 -7.46 9.21 -5.57
CA SER A 55 -6.76 8.13 -4.89
C SER A 55 -7.02 6.81 -5.61
N SER A 56 -6.01 5.95 -5.64
CA SER A 56 -6.15 4.59 -6.16
C SER A 56 -6.81 3.67 -5.15
N ASP A 57 -7.06 2.43 -5.57
CA ASP A 57 -7.46 1.36 -4.66
C ASP A 57 -6.31 0.96 -3.75
N TYR A 58 -6.64 0.35 -2.63
CA TYR A 58 -5.65 -0.23 -1.73
C TYR A 58 -5.11 -1.54 -2.28
N GLN A 59 -3.82 -1.76 -2.08
CA GLN A 59 -3.16 -3.05 -2.35
C GLN A 59 -2.43 -3.53 -1.11
N PRO A 60 -2.35 -4.85 -0.89
CA PRO A 60 -1.62 -5.39 0.26
C PRO A 60 -0.14 -5.05 0.18
N ILE A 61 0.47 -4.72 1.31
CA ILE A 61 1.90 -4.47 1.42
C ILE A 61 2.43 -5.10 2.71
N LYS A 62 3.57 -5.76 2.60
CA LYS A 62 4.24 -6.40 3.74
C LYS A 62 5.20 -5.43 4.40
N ARG A 63 5.63 -5.77 5.61
CA ARG A 63 6.69 -5.02 6.29
C ARG A 63 7.97 -5.02 5.46
N GLY A 64 8.70 -3.92 5.50
CA GLY A 64 9.98 -3.81 4.83
C GLY A 64 10.29 -2.40 4.39
N HIS A 65 11.45 -2.25 3.78
CA HIS A 65 11.86 -1.03 3.11
C HIS A 65 11.40 -1.05 1.67
N TYR A 66 10.89 0.07 1.21
CA TYR A 66 10.41 0.21 -0.15
C TYR A 66 10.93 1.50 -0.77
N ASP A 67 11.56 1.38 -1.93
CA ASP A 67 11.88 2.53 -2.76
C ASP A 67 10.67 2.89 -3.60
N ILE A 68 10.43 4.18 -3.76
CA ILE A 68 9.26 4.71 -4.43
C ILE A 68 9.73 5.57 -5.60
N SER A 69 9.13 5.37 -6.77
CA SER A 69 9.37 6.16 -7.96
C SER A 69 8.03 6.58 -8.55
N ILE A 70 7.86 7.88 -8.77
CA ILE A 70 6.63 8.44 -9.34
C ILE A 70 7.01 9.19 -10.60
N LEU A 71 6.41 8.79 -11.74
CA LEU A 71 6.56 9.48 -13.01
C LEU A 71 5.28 10.27 -13.31
N MET A 72 5.41 11.59 -13.42
CA MET A 72 4.29 12.46 -13.74
C MET A 72 4.15 12.61 -15.26
N ARG A 73 2.98 13.06 -15.71
CA ARG A 73 2.66 13.23 -17.12
C ARG A 73 3.64 14.20 -17.83
N SER A 74 4.13 15.20 -17.12
CA SER A 74 5.10 16.17 -17.65
C SER A 74 6.51 15.61 -17.84
N GLY A 75 6.77 14.40 -17.38
CA GLY A 75 8.09 13.78 -17.38
C GLY A 75 8.87 13.97 -16.09
N LYS A 76 8.35 14.73 -15.14
CA LYS A 76 8.97 14.85 -13.82
C LYS A 76 8.95 13.54 -13.10
N ARG A 77 10.05 13.22 -12.41
CA ARG A 77 10.17 12.02 -11.58
C ARG A 77 10.44 12.41 -10.15
N TYR A 78 9.73 11.75 -9.26
CA TYR A 78 9.94 11.90 -7.82
C TYR A 78 10.38 10.58 -7.24
N TYR A 79 11.38 10.61 -6.38
CA TYR A 79 11.92 9.43 -5.70
C TYR A 79 11.76 9.62 -4.21
N SER A 80 11.39 8.54 -3.55
CA SER A 80 11.28 8.54 -2.10
C SER A 80 11.54 7.12 -1.61
N ASN A 81 11.51 6.95 -0.30
CA ASN A 81 11.53 5.64 0.31
C ASN A 81 10.64 5.65 1.53
N THR A 82 10.22 4.47 1.94
CA THR A 82 9.44 4.31 3.16
C THR A 82 9.78 3.00 3.83
N PHE A 83 9.53 2.95 5.12
CA PHE A 83 9.66 1.74 5.91
C PHE A 83 8.31 1.39 6.51
N VAL A 84 7.76 0.25 6.10
CA VAL A 84 6.53 -0.28 6.68
C VAL A 84 6.92 -1.16 7.85
N SER A 85 6.64 -0.70 9.07
CA SER A 85 7.07 -1.35 10.30
C SER A 85 5.87 -1.65 11.20
N GLY A 86 6.13 -2.47 12.20
CA GLY A 86 5.15 -2.77 13.23
C GLY A 86 4.45 -4.11 13.05
N PHE A 87 3.70 -4.46 14.06
CA PHE A 87 2.89 -5.66 14.10
C PHE A 87 1.43 -5.24 14.01
N GLY A 88 0.66 -5.93 13.17
CA GLY A 88 -0.75 -5.66 13.04
C GLY A 88 -1.14 -5.32 11.62
N SER A 89 -2.22 -4.57 11.51
CA SER A 89 -2.82 -4.20 10.24
C SER A 89 -3.16 -2.72 10.23
N GLY A 90 -3.26 -2.14 9.07
CA GLY A 90 -3.62 -0.75 8.90
C GLY A 90 -3.64 -0.36 7.45
N LYS A 91 -4.05 0.86 7.20
CA LYS A 91 -4.10 1.44 5.86
C LYS A 91 -3.13 2.61 5.77
N LEU A 92 -2.41 2.67 4.68
CA LEU A 92 -1.42 3.70 4.41
C LEU A 92 -1.78 4.42 3.11
N SER A 93 -1.45 5.71 3.04
CA SER A 93 -1.55 6.49 1.81
C SER A 93 -0.19 7.05 1.44
N LEU A 94 0.28 6.68 0.26
CA LEU A 94 1.41 7.35 -0.39
C LEU A 94 0.85 8.57 -1.12
N GLN A 95 1.37 9.76 -0.83
CA GLN A 95 0.84 11.01 -1.35
C GLN A 95 1.92 11.79 -2.07
N VAL A 96 1.52 12.46 -3.14
CA VAL A 96 2.32 13.52 -3.78
C VAL A 96 1.48 14.78 -3.82
N ASP A 97 2.06 15.92 -3.42
CA ASP A 97 1.35 17.19 -3.42
C ASP A 97 1.70 18.06 -4.64
N ALA A 98 1.11 19.28 -4.69
CA ALA A 98 1.28 20.18 -5.83
C ALA A 98 2.72 20.70 -6.00
N ILE A 99 3.53 20.66 -4.95
CA ILE A 99 4.95 21.10 -5.03
C ILE A 99 5.90 19.90 -5.19
N GLY A 100 5.38 18.70 -5.37
CA GLY A 100 6.19 17.52 -5.60
C GLY A 100 6.71 16.86 -4.33
N GLN A 101 6.15 17.17 -3.19
CA GLN A 101 6.54 16.56 -1.93
C GLN A 101 5.84 15.20 -1.79
N VAL A 102 6.62 14.16 -1.52
CA VAL A 102 6.14 12.79 -1.39
C VAL A 102 6.17 12.39 0.08
N SER A 103 5.09 11.83 0.55
CA SER A 103 4.99 11.35 1.93
C SER A 103 4.13 10.10 2.03
N VAL A 104 4.32 9.33 3.10
CA VAL A 104 3.48 8.17 3.43
C VAL A 104 2.85 8.43 4.78
N GLN A 105 1.54 8.32 4.85
CA GLN A 105 0.77 8.58 6.06
C GLN A 105 -0.14 7.41 6.38
N ALA A 106 -0.37 7.20 7.68
CA ALA A 106 -1.36 6.24 8.14
C ALA A 106 -2.76 6.85 8.01
N ASP A 107 -3.66 6.08 7.44
CA ASP A 107 -5.06 6.48 7.29
C ASP A 107 -5.89 6.19 8.54
#